data_aee949ab00da447d392dbefeefff49c4
#
_entry.id   aee949ab00da447d392dbefeefff49c4
#
_cell.length_a   1.000
_cell.length_b   1.000
_cell.length_c   1.000
_cell.angle_alpha   90.00
_cell.angle_beta   90.00
_cell.angle_gamma   90.00
#
_symmetry.space_group_name_H-M   'P 1'
#
loop_
_entity.id
_entity.type
_entity.pdbx_description
1 polymer ?
#
loop_
_entity_poly.entity_id
_entity_poly.type
_entity_poly.pdbx_seq_one_letter_code
_entity_poly.pdbx_strand_id
1 'polypeptide(L)'
;MGYARIFLLFTPFFMCNYIVSAFVRNDGDPSLAMVATLCGSLFNVVFDYIFMFPMGLGLPGAALATAVSPVLSIAICSRHFFKKSSTVRLVRQLPSPKLLAQSCQLGVSGFVGEMSSGVTTTVFNLLLLRLAGNVAVAAYGVVANYALVATAIFNGVAQGAQPLVSRCYGKNDAAGARKLLLLGSGTALALAAALYAVLFGSTGPIVAVFNSENSALMAQYAFSGMRIYFLGYFFAGFNIVAAGYLGAVDRPVEASATSLSRGVVAIVACSLVLSALFGMNGVWAAFPASEAITACLTLFLLKRKKRTA
;
A
#
# COMPACT_ATOMS: atom_id res chain seq x y z
N MET A 1 20.70 18.50 -1.21
CA MET A 1 19.67 19.30 -1.92
C MET A 1 19.37 18.81 -3.35
N GLY A 2 20.30 18.23 -4.10
CA GLY A 2 20.08 17.74 -5.49
C GLY A 2 19.02 16.64 -5.60
N TYR A 3 19.04 15.63 -4.70
CA TYR A 3 18.10 14.50 -4.71
C TYR A 3 16.63 14.96 -4.64
N ALA A 4 16.31 15.81 -3.66
CA ALA A 4 14.92 16.29 -3.47
C ALA A 4 14.42 17.15 -4.65
N ARG A 5 15.30 17.95 -5.27
CA ARG A 5 14.93 18.76 -6.44
C ARG A 5 14.58 17.90 -7.64
N ILE A 6 15.35 16.85 -7.93
CA ILE A 6 15.06 15.90 -9.00
C ILE A 6 13.71 15.23 -8.77
N PHE A 7 13.47 14.75 -7.55
CA PHE A 7 12.22 14.08 -7.18
C PHE A 7 10.99 14.99 -7.35
N LEU A 8 11.08 16.23 -6.86
CA LEU A 8 10.01 17.22 -6.99
C LEU A 8 9.72 17.59 -8.44
N LEU A 9 10.77 17.73 -9.27
CA LEU A 9 10.61 18.04 -10.69
C LEU A 9 9.87 16.92 -11.43
N PHE A 10 10.09 15.66 -11.07
CA PHE A 10 9.46 14.50 -11.71
C PHE A 10 8.14 14.05 -11.03
N THR A 11 7.70 14.73 -9.96
CA THR A 11 6.41 14.42 -9.30
C THR A 11 5.23 14.34 -10.28
N PRO A 12 5.08 15.24 -11.29
CA PRO A 12 4.01 15.12 -12.27
C PRO A 12 4.03 13.78 -13.04
N PHE A 13 5.21 13.24 -13.34
CA PHE A 13 5.34 11.96 -14.02
C PHE A 13 4.93 10.78 -13.13
N PHE A 14 5.25 10.84 -11.83
CA PHE A 14 4.74 9.85 -10.86
C PHE A 14 3.21 9.86 -10.83
N MET A 15 2.60 11.03 -10.73
CA MET A 15 1.14 11.17 -10.73
C MET A 15 0.52 10.65 -12.04
N CYS A 16 1.08 11.05 -13.19
CA CYS A 16 0.64 10.56 -14.50
C CYS A 16 0.75 9.04 -14.63
N ASN A 17 1.83 8.44 -14.11
CA ASN A 17 2.02 7.00 -14.15
C ASN A 17 0.92 6.25 -13.39
N TYR A 18 0.54 6.70 -12.19
CA TYR A 18 -0.58 6.14 -11.43
C TYR A 18 -1.90 6.22 -12.21
N ILE A 19 -2.18 7.39 -12.79
CA ILE A 19 -3.41 7.65 -13.55
C ILE A 19 -3.45 6.76 -14.80
N VAL A 20 -2.40 6.80 -15.62
CA VAL A 20 -2.33 6.05 -16.89
C VAL A 20 -2.40 4.55 -16.65
N SER A 21 -1.67 4.02 -15.66
CA SER A 21 -1.71 2.60 -15.30
C SER A 21 -3.11 2.17 -14.82
N ALA A 22 -3.80 3.02 -14.05
CA ALA A 22 -5.17 2.74 -13.61
C ALA A 22 -6.14 2.73 -14.79
N PHE A 23 -6.04 3.69 -15.73
CA PHE A 23 -6.88 3.71 -16.92
C PHE A 23 -6.67 2.48 -17.80
N VAL A 24 -5.44 2.12 -18.10
CA VAL A 24 -5.11 0.94 -18.93
C VAL A 24 -5.63 -0.35 -18.28
N ARG A 25 -5.51 -0.49 -16.97
CA ARG A 25 -6.02 -1.64 -16.20
C ARG A 25 -7.54 -1.72 -16.26
N ASN A 26 -8.23 -0.60 -16.09
CA ASN A 26 -9.69 -0.52 -16.11
C ASN A 26 -10.28 -0.69 -17.52
N ASP A 27 -9.54 -0.28 -18.57
CA ASP A 27 -9.94 -0.40 -19.97
C ASP A 27 -9.66 -1.80 -20.56
N GLY A 28 -9.35 -2.78 -19.69
CA GLY A 28 -9.29 -4.19 -20.06
C GLY A 28 -7.92 -4.71 -20.46
N ASP A 29 -6.83 -3.97 -20.20
CA ASP A 29 -5.46 -4.42 -20.47
C ASP A 29 -4.57 -4.43 -19.21
N PRO A 30 -4.96 -5.19 -18.16
CA PRO A 30 -4.18 -5.26 -16.93
C PRO A 30 -2.78 -5.84 -17.14
N SER A 31 -2.62 -6.72 -18.14
CA SER A 31 -1.33 -7.31 -18.49
C SER A 31 -0.32 -6.27 -18.97
N LEU A 32 -0.76 -5.31 -19.79
CA LEU A 32 0.11 -4.22 -20.25
C LEU A 32 0.51 -3.30 -19.08
N ALA A 33 -0.43 -2.98 -18.19
CA ALA A 33 -0.13 -2.20 -16.98
C ALA A 33 0.88 -2.93 -16.08
N MET A 34 0.76 -4.25 -15.92
CA MET A 34 1.72 -5.06 -15.17
C MET A 34 3.11 -5.03 -15.83
N VAL A 35 3.19 -5.28 -17.13
CA VAL A 35 4.47 -5.25 -17.87
C VAL A 35 5.12 -3.87 -17.76
N ALA A 36 4.35 -2.79 -17.92
CA ALA A 36 4.86 -1.43 -17.78
C ALA A 36 5.46 -1.17 -16.39
N THR A 37 4.78 -1.62 -15.34
CA THR A 37 5.27 -1.47 -13.96
C THR A 37 6.53 -2.30 -13.73
N LEU A 38 6.57 -3.56 -14.19
CA LEU A 38 7.75 -4.42 -14.08
C LEU A 38 8.94 -3.85 -14.84
N CYS A 39 8.76 -3.40 -16.09
CA CYS A 39 9.82 -2.77 -16.87
C CYS A 39 10.33 -1.50 -16.20
N GLY A 40 9.43 -0.66 -15.65
CA GLY A 40 9.84 0.54 -14.92
C GLY A 40 10.64 0.21 -13.67
N SER A 41 10.22 -0.79 -12.89
CA SER A 41 10.94 -1.24 -11.69
C SER A 41 12.30 -1.85 -12.03
N LEU A 42 12.36 -2.68 -13.07
CA LEU A 42 13.62 -3.28 -13.51
C LEU A 42 14.58 -2.21 -14.03
N PHE A 43 14.07 -1.26 -14.82
CA PHE A 43 14.83 -0.09 -15.24
C PHE A 43 15.43 0.66 -14.04
N ASN A 44 14.59 0.93 -13.02
CA ASN A 44 15.07 1.61 -11.82
C ASN A 44 16.25 0.86 -11.17
N VAL A 45 16.10 -0.44 -10.89
CA VAL A 45 17.17 -1.25 -10.27
C VAL A 45 18.47 -1.25 -11.07
N VAL A 46 18.36 -1.44 -12.41
CA VAL A 46 19.56 -1.50 -13.28
C VAL A 46 20.21 -0.13 -13.41
N PHE A 47 19.41 0.92 -13.60
CA PHE A 47 19.94 2.26 -13.81
C PHE A 47 20.35 2.96 -12.53
N ASP A 48 19.81 2.57 -11.35
CA ASP A 48 20.37 2.97 -10.07
C ASP A 48 21.84 2.58 -9.97
N TYR A 49 22.16 1.32 -10.29
CA TYR A 49 23.54 0.85 -10.30
C TYR A 49 24.40 1.60 -11.33
N ILE A 50 23.93 1.71 -12.59
CA ILE A 50 24.68 2.33 -13.69
C ILE A 50 24.97 3.82 -13.41
N PHE A 51 23.97 4.56 -12.94
CA PHE A 51 24.13 5.99 -12.70
C PHE A 51 24.96 6.29 -11.44
N MET A 52 24.81 5.45 -10.39
CA MET A 52 25.58 5.65 -9.17
C MET A 52 27.07 5.33 -9.33
N PHE A 53 27.40 4.20 -9.95
CA PHE A 53 28.78 3.67 -9.96
C PHE A 53 29.49 3.93 -11.32
N PRO A 54 29.12 3.37 -12.46
CA PRO A 54 29.83 3.59 -13.72
C PRO A 54 29.84 5.04 -14.18
N MET A 55 28.73 5.78 -13.97
CA MET A 55 28.65 7.20 -14.35
C MET A 55 29.09 8.16 -13.24
N GLY A 56 29.37 7.67 -12.05
CA GLY A 56 29.90 8.46 -10.93
C GLY A 56 28.97 9.55 -10.40
N LEU A 57 27.66 9.48 -10.71
CA LEU A 57 26.68 10.48 -10.29
C LEU A 57 26.25 10.34 -8.81
N GLY A 58 26.60 9.25 -8.13
CA GLY A 58 26.28 9.01 -6.74
C GLY A 58 24.78 9.11 -6.43
N LEU A 59 24.41 9.72 -5.31
CA LEU A 59 23.01 9.90 -4.90
C LEU A 59 22.09 10.63 -5.90
N PRO A 60 22.53 11.68 -6.61
CA PRO A 60 21.76 12.26 -7.71
C PRO A 60 21.46 11.27 -8.85
N GLY A 61 22.38 10.33 -9.12
CA GLY A 61 22.16 9.27 -10.11
C GLY A 61 21.01 8.34 -9.73
N ALA A 62 20.95 7.89 -8.48
CA ALA A 62 19.84 7.10 -7.95
C ALA A 62 18.50 7.87 -8.04
N ALA A 63 18.52 9.17 -7.66
CA ALA A 63 17.33 10.01 -7.82
C ALA A 63 16.86 10.09 -9.28
N LEU A 64 17.77 10.18 -10.23
CA LEU A 64 17.45 10.26 -11.66
C LEU A 64 16.87 8.94 -12.18
N ALA A 65 17.45 7.79 -11.85
CA ALA A 65 16.93 6.49 -12.22
C ALA A 65 15.49 6.28 -11.69
N THR A 66 15.27 6.61 -10.43
CA THR A 66 13.93 6.53 -9.83
C THR A 66 12.95 7.50 -10.50
N ALA A 67 13.39 8.71 -10.83
CA ALA A 67 12.55 9.73 -11.45
C ALA A 67 12.17 9.41 -12.90
N VAL A 68 13.05 8.74 -13.65
CA VAL A 68 12.83 8.38 -15.07
C VAL A 68 11.98 7.10 -15.21
N SER A 69 12.03 6.20 -14.24
CA SER A 69 11.31 4.92 -14.31
C SER A 69 9.79 5.06 -14.57
N PRO A 70 9.03 6.02 -13.97
CA PRO A 70 7.64 6.25 -14.31
C PRO A 70 7.43 6.70 -15.76
N VAL A 71 8.37 7.45 -16.33
CA VAL A 71 8.30 7.90 -17.73
C VAL A 71 8.33 6.71 -18.68
N LEU A 72 9.19 5.73 -18.42
CA LEU A 72 9.23 4.48 -19.17
C LEU A 72 7.91 3.71 -19.05
N SER A 73 7.38 3.59 -17.84
CA SER A 73 6.09 2.93 -17.61
C SER A 73 4.95 3.61 -18.35
N ILE A 74 4.90 4.95 -18.33
CA ILE A 74 3.91 5.73 -19.10
C ILE A 74 4.07 5.47 -20.60
N ALA A 75 5.30 5.46 -21.13
CA ALA A 75 5.56 5.20 -22.54
C ALA A 75 5.06 3.82 -22.99
N ILE A 76 5.26 2.78 -22.16
CA ILE A 76 4.75 1.43 -22.42
C ILE A 76 3.21 1.41 -22.37
N CYS A 77 2.61 1.99 -21.31
CA CYS A 77 1.16 2.08 -21.15
C CYS A 77 0.49 2.88 -22.28
N SER A 78 1.16 3.89 -22.81
CA SER A 78 0.63 4.74 -23.89
C SER A 78 0.32 3.97 -25.17
N ARG A 79 0.95 2.81 -25.38
CA ARG A 79 0.60 1.90 -26.49
C ARG A 79 -0.86 1.46 -26.46
N HIS A 80 -1.48 1.38 -25.29
CA HIS A 80 -2.89 1.01 -25.16
C HIS A 80 -3.83 1.98 -25.88
N PHE A 81 -3.54 3.29 -25.81
CA PHE A 81 -4.38 4.33 -26.40
C PHE A 81 -4.38 4.31 -27.95
N PHE A 82 -3.40 3.66 -28.56
CA PHE A 82 -3.33 3.45 -29.99
C PHE A 82 -4.01 2.13 -30.46
N LYS A 83 -4.43 1.27 -29.51
CA LYS A 83 -5.16 0.05 -29.85
C LYS A 83 -6.61 0.38 -30.26
N LYS A 84 -7.13 -0.30 -31.28
CA LYS A 84 -8.54 -0.15 -31.71
C LYS A 84 -9.55 -0.58 -30.64
N SER A 85 -9.11 -1.41 -29.71
CA SER A 85 -9.94 -1.89 -28.57
C SER A 85 -10.01 -0.92 -27.40
N SER A 86 -9.21 0.15 -27.40
CA SER A 86 -9.25 1.15 -26.32
C SER A 86 -10.54 1.96 -26.39
N THR A 87 -11.23 2.06 -25.25
CA THR A 87 -12.41 2.92 -25.10
C THR A 87 -12.06 4.31 -24.57
N VAL A 88 -10.85 4.47 -24.02
CA VAL A 88 -10.36 5.74 -23.49
C VAL A 88 -9.93 6.67 -24.62
N ARG A 89 -10.55 7.83 -24.72
CA ARG A 89 -10.21 8.87 -25.69
C ARG A 89 -9.89 10.18 -24.98
N LEU A 90 -8.84 10.86 -25.43
CA LEU A 90 -8.53 12.19 -24.97
C LEU A 90 -9.54 13.19 -25.55
N VAL A 91 -10.31 13.80 -24.67
CA VAL A 91 -11.30 14.82 -25.02
C VAL A 91 -10.81 16.16 -24.50
N ARG A 92 -10.82 17.19 -25.35
CA ARG A 92 -10.48 18.57 -24.94
C ARG A 92 -11.71 19.25 -24.34
N GLN A 93 -12.08 18.83 -23.13
CA GLN A 93 -13.17 19.46 -22.36
C GLN A 93 -12.65 19.78 -20.96
N LEU A 94 -13.08 20.93 -20.43
CA LEU A 94 -12.80 21.24 -19.02
C LEU A 94 -13.61 20.30 -18.14
N PRO A 95 -12.99 19.73 -17.08
CA PRO A 95 -13.70 18.85 -16.17
C PRO A 95 -14.84 19.60 -15.46
N SER A 96 -16.00 18.96 -15.37
CA SER A 96 -17.11 19.49 -14.59
C SER A 96 -16.69 19.60 -13.12
N PRO A 97 -16.95 20.74 -12.42
CA PRO A 97 -16.63 20.88 -11.00
C PRO A 97 -17.23 19.76 -10.12
N LYS A 98 -18.42 19.29 -10.48
CA LYS A 98 -19.09 18.18 -9.79
C LYS A 98 -18.32 16.87 -9.93
N LEU A 99 -17.87 16.52 -11.14
CA LEU A 99 -17.07 15.32 -11.40
C LEU A 99 -15.70 15.41 -10.72
N LEU A 100 -15.10 16.59 -10.70
CA LEU A 100 -13.83 16.81 -9.99
C LEU A 100 -14.00 16.59 -8.48
N ALA A 101 -15.04 17.15 -7.88
CA ALA A 101 -15.35 16.95 -6.45
C ALA A 101 -15.58 15.47 -6.11
N GLN A 102 -16.32 14.73 -6.95
CA GLN A 102 -16.53 13.28 -6.78
C GLN A 102 -15.22 12.49 -6.89
N SER A 103 -14.37 12.82 -7.86
CA SER A 103 -13.05 12.20 -8.00
C SER A 103 -12.16 12.48 -6.80
N CYS A 104 -12.18 13.69 -6.27
CA CYS A 104 -11.46 14.05 -5.03
C CYS A 104 -11.97 13.25 -3.83
N GLN A 105 -13.29 13.09 -3.67
CA GLN A 105 -13.86 12.29 -2.57
C GLN A 105 -13.43 10.83 -2.63
N LEU A 106 -13.40 10.23 -3.81
CA LEU A 106 -12.88 8.87 -4.01
C LEU A 106 -11.38 8.78 -3.72
N GLY A 107 -10.62 9.81 -4.10
CA GLY A 107 -9.18 9.91 -3.87
C GLY A 107 -8.79 10.05 -2.39
N VAL A 108 -9.66 10.59 -1.54
CA VAL A 108 -9.38 10.77 -0.10
C VAL A 108 -9.04 9.45 0.59
N SER A 109 -9.72 8.36 0.26
CA SER A 109 -9.43 7.05 0.87
C SER A 109 -8.04 6.53 0.52
N GLY A 110 -7.60 6.72 -0.73
CA GLY A 110 -6.24 6.40 -1.18
C GLY A 110 -5.19 7.29 -0.52
N PHE A 111 -5.41 8.60 -0.51
CA PHE A 111 -4.53 9.57 0.16
C PHE A 111 -4.34 9.24 1.65
N VAL A 112 -5.43 8.97 2.37
CA VAL A 112 -5.36 8.55 3.78
C VAL A 112 -4.61 7.23 3.92
N GLY A 113 -4.78 6.28 3.00
CA GLY A 113 -4.04 5.02 2.97
C GLY A 113 -2.53 5.21 2.88
N GLU A 114 -2.06 6.09 1.99
CA GLU A 114 -0.62 6.40 1.83
C GLU A 114 -0.08 7.18 3.03
N MET A 115 -0.81 8.20 3.50
CA MET A 115 -0.43 8.96 4.71
C MET A 115 -0.34 8.07 5.96
N SER A 116 -1.16 7.03 6.03
CA SER A 116 -1.20 6.09 7.15
C SER A 116 0.14 5.39 7.38
N SER A 117 0.83 5.04 6.32
CA SER A 117 2.16 4.43 6.40
C SER A 117 3.16 5.35 7.10
N GLY A 118 3.16 6.64 6.76
CA GLY A 118 3.99 7.65 7.38
C GLY A 118 3.64 7.86 8.87
N VAL A 119 2.35 7.95 9.19
CA VAL A 119 1.88 8.10 10.58
C VAL A 119 2.31 6.90 11.42
N THR A 120 2.04 5.68 10.94
CA THR A 120 2.43 4.45 11.66
C THR A 120 3.93 4.42 11.91
N THR A 121 4.74 4.65 10.87
CA THR A 121 6.20 4.66 10.99
C THR A 121 6.68 5.70 12.00
N THR A 122 6.13 6.91 11.97
CA THR A 122 6.50 7.97 12.90
C THR A 122 6.13 7.64 14.34
N VAL A 123 4.91 7.18 14.58
CA VAL A 123 4.44 6.82 15.94
C VAL A 123 5.25 5.66 16.51
N PHE A 124 5.49 4.62 15.71
CA PHE A 124 6.31 3.48 16.15
C PHE A 124 7.74 3.90 16.45
N ASN A 125 8.39 4.66 15.58
CA ASN A 125 9.75 5.15 15.84
C ASN A 125 9.85 5.99 17.11
N LEU A 126 8.89 6.89 17.35
CA LEU A 126 8.87 7.70 18.55
C LEU A 126 8.68 6.89 19.83
N LEU A 127 7.75 5.91 19.82
CA LEU A 127 7.50 5.05 20.96
C LEU A 127 8.69 4.12 21.24
N LEU A 128 9.24 3.50 20.21
CA LEU A 128 10.37 2.59 20.31
C LEU A 128 11.64 3.31 20.77
N LEU A 129 11.87 4.53 20.26
CA LEU A 129 12.98 5.37 20.68
C LEU A 129 12.89 5.70 22.19
N ARG A 130 11.68 5.99 22.69
CA ARG A 130 11.44 6.26 24.12
C ARG A 130 11.60 5.02 24.99
N LEU A 131 11.21 3.84 24.52
CA LEU A 131 11.18 2.61 25.31
C LEU A 131 12.56 1.94 25.41
N ALA A 132 13.29 1.86 24.30
CA ALA A 132 14.55 1.11 24.24
C ALA A 132 15.62 1.74 23.32
N GLY A 133 15.47 3.02 22.97
CA GLY A 133 16.46 3.76 22.21
C GLY A 133 16.61 3.30 20.76
N ASN A 134 17.77 3.62 20.18
CA ASN A 134 18.09 3.36 18.77
C ASN A 134 18.06 1.87 18.41
N VAL A 135 18.34 0.98 19.34
CA VAL A 135 18.31 -0.47 19.11
C VAL A 135 16.89 -0.96 18.75
N ALA A 136 15.88 -0.42 19.42
CA ALA A 136 14.50 -0.73 19.13
C ALA A 136 14.04 -0.18 17.76
N VAL A 137 14.49 1.02 17.42
CA VAL A 137 14.22 1.63 16.10
C VAL A 137 14.88 0.81 14.99
N ALA A 138 16.12 0.34 15.19
CA ALA A 138 16.78 -0.56 14.24
C ALA A 138 16.01 -1.89 14.06
N ALA A 139 15.53 -2.48 15.15
CA ALA A 139 14.67 -3.70 15.09
C ALA A 139 13.37 -3.44 14.31
N TYR A 140 12.74 -2.28 14.50
CA TYR A 140 11.55 -1.89 13.73
C TYR A 140 11.87 -1.67 12.24
N GLY A 141 13.05 -1.19 11.91
CA GLY A 141 13.50 -1.05 10.53
C GLY A 141 13.39 -2.37 9.74
N VAL A 142 13.74 -3.50 10.39
CA VAL A 142 13.58 -4.83 9.79
C VAL A 142 12.09 -5.13 9.57
N VAL A 143 11.27 -4.97 10.60
CA VAL A 143 9.81 -5.23 10.52
C VAL A 143 9.16 -4.35 9.45
N ALA A 144 9.50 -3.06 9.40
CA ALA A 144 8.94 -2.09 8.47
C ALA A 144 9.24 -2.42 7.00
N ASN A 145 10.46 -2.87 6.69
CA ASN A 145 10.82 -3.28 5.31
C ASN A 145 9.95 -4.45 4.82
N TYR A 146 9.77 -5.48 5.64
CA TYR A 146 8.87 -6.59 5.29
C TYR A 146 7.40 -6.19 5.30
N ALA A 147 7.01 -5.25 6.14
CA ALA A 147 5.66 -4.68 6.17
C ALA A 147 5.32 -3.95 4.85
N LEU A 148 6.27 -3.23 4.24
CA LEU A 148 6.10 -2.62 2.93
C LEU A 148 5.81 -3.67 1.85
N VAL A 149 6.58 -4.76 1.82
CA VAL A 149 6.37 -5.87 0.87
C VAL A 149 5.00 -6.50 1.09
N ALA A 150 4.64 -6.80 2.33
CA ALA A 150 3.35 -7.36 2.67
C ALA A 150 2.19 -6.45 2.21
N THR A 151 2.26 -5.17 2.52
CA THR A 151 1.24 -4.19 2.11
C THR A 151 1.12 -4.09 0.59
N ALA A 152 2.24 -4.14 -0.15
CA ALA A 152 2.24 -4.14 -1.61
C ALA A 152 1.51 -5.36 -2.19
N ILE A 153 1.67 -6.56 -1.59
CA ILE A 153 0.97 -7.78 -2.00
C ILE A 153 -0.55 -7.58 -1.87
N PHE A 154 -1.03 -7.10 -0.72
CA PHE A 154 -2.47 -6.90 -0.49
C PHE A 154 -3.06 -5.76 -1.32
N ASN A 155 -2.30 -4.70 -1.55
CA ASN A 155 -2.67 -3.65 -2.50
C ASN A 155 -2.81 -4.20 -3.93
N GLY A 156 -1.93 -5.13 -4.33
CA GLY A 156 -2.04 -5.84 -5.61
C GLY A 156 -3.36 -6.61 -5.74
N VAL A 157 -3.78 -7.33 -4.70
CA VAL A 157 -5.08 -8.04 -4.68
C VAL A 157 -6.24 -7.06 -4.81
N ALA A 158 -6.24 -5.97 -4.03
CA ALA A 158 -7.28 -4.96 -4.07
C ALA A 158 -7.37 -4.28 -5.45
N GLN A 159 -6.23 -3.86 -6.01
CA GLN A 159 -6.16 -3.22 -7.32
C GLN A 159 -6.56 -4.15 -8.46
N GLY A 160 -6.26 -5.45 -8.36
CA GLY A 160 -6.69 -6.45 -9.33
C GLY A 160 -8.19 -6.71 -9.29
N ALA A 161 -8.80 -6.66 -8.11
CA ALA A 161 -10.24 -6.86 -7.93
C ALA A 161 -11.08 -5.63 -8.34
N GLN A 162 -10.55 -4.41 -8.17
CA GLN A 162 -11.27 -3.16 -8.41
C GLN A 162 -11.97 -3.07 -9.78
N PRO A 163 -11.31 -3.33 -10.93
CA PRO A 163 -11.97 -3.24 -12.24
C PRO A 163 -13.14 -4.21 -12.39
N LEU A 164 -13.00 -5.41 -11.82
CA LEU A 164 -14.04 -6.45 -11.88
C LEU A 164 -15.25 -6.05 -11.05
N VAL A 165 -15.02 -5.54 -9.84
CA VAL A 165 -16.07 -5.05 -8.94
C VAL A 165 -16.80 -3.86 -9.56
N SER A 166 -16.07 -2.87 -10.09
CA SER A 166 -16.65 -1.70 -10.75
C SER A 166 -17.50 -2.10 -11.96
N ARG A 167 -17.06 -3.11 -12.73
CA ARG A 167 -17.83 -3.64 -13.87
C ARG A 167 -19.12 -4.32 -13.41
N CYS A 168 -19.09 -5.13 -12.35
CA CYS A 168 -20.29 -5.73 -11.78
C CYS A 168 -21.24 -4.64 -11.24
N TYR A 169 -20.71 -3.64 -10.55
CA TYR A 169 -21.49 -2.52 -10.04
C TYR A 169 -22.17 -1.72 -11.16
N GLY A 170 -21.46 -1.39 -12.24
CA GLY A 170 -22.00 -0.71 -13.42
C GLY A 170 -23.09 -1.51 -14.15
N LYS A 171 -23.10 -2.85 -14.01
CA LYS A 171 -24.14 -3.74 -14.55
C LYS A 171 -25.28 -4.01 -13.55
N ASN A 172 -25.29 -3.37 -12.38
CA ASN A 172 -26.21 -3.66 -11.27
C ASN A 172 -26.15 -5.11 -10.75
N ASP A 173 -25.04 -5.81 -10.97
CA ASP A 173 -24.81 -7.18 -10.46
C ASP A 173 -24.22 -7.13 -9.04
N ALA A 174 -25.07 -6.90 -8.05
CA ALA A 174 -24.66 -6.87 -6.65
C ALA A 174 -24.17 -8.24 -6.15
N ALA A 175 -24.69 -9.34 -6.70
CA ALA A 175 -24.27 -10.69 -6.31
C ALA A 175 -22.85 -10.99 -6.81
N GLY A 176 -22.55 -10.65 -8.06
CA GLY A 176 -21.21 -10.75 -8.64
C GLY A 176 -20.20 -9.89 -7.88
N ALA A 177 -20.54 -8.63 -7.58
CA ALA A 177 -19.66 -7.75 -6.80
C ALA A 177 -19.36 -8.32 -5.39
N ARG A 178 -20.37 -8.87 -4.70
CA ARG A 178 -20.20 -9.52 -3.39
C ARG A 178 -19.34 -10.77 -3.48
N LYS A 179 -19.51 -11.59 -4.53
CA LYS A 179 -18.68 -12.77 -4.78
C LYS A 179 -17.21 -12.39 -4.97
N LEU A 180 -16.93 -11.29 -5.68
CA LEU A 180 -15.58 -10.77 -5.86
C LEU A 180 -14.96 -10.27 -4.55
N LEU A 181 -15.75 -9.62 -3.67
CA LEU A 181 -15.28 -9.27 -2.32
C LEU A 181 -14.89 -10.51 -1.52
N LEU A 182 -15.72 -11.55 -1.52
CA LEU A 182 -15.44 -12.80 -0.81
C LEU A 182 -14.20 -13.51 -1.36
N LEU A 183 -14.05 -13.59 -2.69
CA LEU A 183 -12.87 -14.16 -3.34
C LEU A 183 -11.62 -13.36 -3.01
N GLY A 184 -11.67 -12.02 -3.13
CA GLY A 184 -10.54 -11.15 -2.79
C GLY A 184 -10.14 -11.27 -1.33
N SER A 185 -11.12 -11.31 -0.41
CA SER A 185 -10.86 -11.50 1.03
C SER A 185 -10.29 -12.88 1.33
N GLY A 186 -10.80 -13.94 0.68
CA GLY A 186 -10.24 -15.30 0.81
C GLY A 186 -8.82 -15.40 0.28
N THR A 187 -8.53 -14.79 -0.88
CA THR A 187 -7.18 -14.69 -1.43
C THR A 187 -6.24 -13.94 -0.48
N ALA A 188 -6.69 -12.80 0.07
CA ALA A 188 -5.92 -12.04 1.04
C ALA A 188 -5.62 -12.86 2.29
N LEU A 189 -6.59 -13.61 2.82
CA LEU A 189 -6.39 -14.48 3.98
C LEU A 189 -5.39 -15.61 3.69
N ALA A 190 -5.49 -16.25 2.53
CA ALA A 190 -4.55 -17.30 2.10
C ALA A 190 -3.12 -16.75 1.95
N LEU A 191 -2.98 -15.56 1.34
CA LEU A 191 -1.69 -14.87 1.21
C LEU A 191 -1.13 -14.44 2.57
N ALA A 192 -1.98 -13.98 3.49
CA ALA A 192 -1.57 -13.65 4.86
C ALA A 192 -1.03 -14.88 5.59
N ALA A 193 -1.71 -16.03 5.47
CA ALA A 193 -1.25 -17.29 6.06
C ALA A 193 0.08 -17.75 5.47
N ALA A 194 0.23 -17.71 4.14
CA ALA A 194 1.47 -18.06 3.46
C ALA A 194 2.63 -17.13 3.86
N LEU A 195 2.38 -15.82 3.84
CA LEU A 195 3.35 -14.81 4.25
C LEU A 195 3.79 -15.01 5.71
N TYR A 196 2.82 -15.21 6.61
CA TYR A 196 3.10 -15.44 8.02
C TYR A 196 3.91 -16.72 8.24
N ALA A 197 3.57 -17.81 7.56
CA ALA A 197 4.30 -19.07 7.64
C ALA A 197 5.76 -18.93 7.17
N VAL A 198 5.98 -18.25 6.04
CA VAL A 198 7.33 -17.96 5.52
C VAL A 198 8.12 -17.10 6.49
N LEU A 199 7.55 -15.99 6.95
CA LEU A 199 8.24 -15.06 7.86
C LEU A 199 8.49 -15.70 9.23
N PHE A 200 7.56 -16.50 9.75
CA PHE A 200 7.72 -17.22 11.01
C PHE A 200 8.88 -18.23 10.94
N GLY A 201 8.96 -19.00 9.85
CA GLY A 201 10.04 -19.97 9.63
C GLY A 201 11.40 -19.33 9.33
N SER A 202 11.39 -18.16 8.67
CA SER A 202 12.60 -17.45 8.23
C SER A 202 13.03 -16.31 9.15
N THR A 203 12.36 -16.09 10.29
CA THR A 203 12.65 -14.95 11.19
C THR A 203 14.12 -14.91 11.61
N GLY A 204 14.72 -16.05 11.98
CA GLY A 204 16.12 -16.12 12.40
C GLY A 204 17.10 -15.66 11.29
N PRO A 205 17.10 -16.27 10.11
CA PRO A 205 17.90 -15.84 8.98
C PRO A 205 17.69 -14.38 8.58
N ILE A 206 16.43 -13.90 8.57
CA ILE A 206 16.11 -12.51 8.25
C ILE A 206 16.79 -11.57 9.25
N VAL A 207 16.60 -11.79 10.54
CA VAL A 207 17.17 -10.94 11.58
C VAL A 207 18.70 -10.97 11.52
N ALA A 208 19.31 -12.11 11.24
CA ALA A 208 20.77 -12.23 11.11
C ALA A 208 21.34 -11.37 9.99
N VAL A 209 20.67 -11.28 8.84
CA VAL A 209 21.10 -10.44 7.71
C VAL A 209 21.13 -8.95 8.08
N PHE A 210 20.14 -8.49 8.86
CA PHE A 210 20.05 -7.08 9.25
C PHE A 210 20.81 -6.72 10.53
N ASN A 211 21.30 -7.70 11.27
CA ASN A 211 22.02 -7.52 12.54
C ASN A 211 23.54 -7.57 12.34
N SER A 212 24.08 -6.68 11.52
CA SER A 212 25.52 -6.61 11.22
C SER A 212 26.40 -6.35 12.45
N GLU A 213 25.85 -5.68 13.46
CA GLU A 213 26.54 -5.38 14.72
C GLU A 213 26.46 -6.51 15.76
N ASN A 214 25.84 -7.64 15.42
CA ASN A 214 25.63 -8.80 16.31
C ASN A 214 25.01 -8.43 17.67
N SER A 215 24.11 -7.44 17.70
CA SER A 215 23.40 -7.03 18.90
C SER A 215 22.34 -8.07 19.28
N ALA A 216 22.54 -8.76 20.41
CA ALA A 216 21.57 -9.74 20.92
C ALA A 216 20.21 -9.11 21.24
N LEU A 217 20.23 -7.86 21.76
CA LEU A 217 19.00 -7.13 22.11
C LEU A 217 18.20 -6.72 20.86
N MET A 218 18.89 -6.23 19.82
CA MET A 218 18.24 -5.92 18.53
C MET A 218 17.60 -7.17 17.93
N ALA A 219 18.33 -8.31 17.94
CA ALA A 219 17.80 -9.57 17.43
C ALA A 219 16.56 -10.03 18.20
N GLN A 220 16.57 -9.93 19.52
CA GLN A 220 15.43 -10.29 20.36
C GLN A 220 14.19 -9.41 20.04
N TYR A 221 14.37 -8.11 19.91
CA TYR A 221 13.28 -7.20 19.59
C TYR A 221 12.73 -7.42 18.17
N ALA A 222 13.61 -7.58 17.17
CA ALA A 222 13.21 -7.87 15.81
C ALA A 222 12.48 -9.21 15.70
N PHE A 223 12.95 -10.25 16.41
CA PHE A 223 12.33 -11.57 16.43
C PHE A 223 10.89 -11.51 17.00
N SER A 224 10.71 -10.85 18.14
CA SER A 224 9.39 -10.64 18.74
C SER A 224 8.50 -9.79 17.84
N GLY A 225 9.05 -8.71 17.29
CA GLY A 225 8.35 -7.82 16.36
C GLY A 225 7.85 -8.53 15.12
N MET A 226 8.70 -9.31 14.44
CA MET A 226 8.31 -10.08 13.26
C MET A 226 7.15 -11.05 13.56
N ARG A 227 7.16 -11.72 14.68
CA ARG A 227 6.12 -12.71 15.03
C ARG A 227 4.80 -12.07 15.43
N ILE A 228 4.83 -11.00 16.22
CA ILE A 228 3.60 -10.35 16.73
C ILE A 228 3.00 -9.44 15.67
N TYR A 229 3.80 -8.57 15.06
CA TYR A 229 3.32 -7.57 14.11
C TYR A 229 2.62 -8.20 12.90
N PHE A 230 3.22 -9.27 12.33
CA PHE A 230 2.68 -9.88 11.11
C PHE A 230 1.37 -10.65 11.32
N LEU A 231 0.96 -10.94 12.55
CA LEU A 231 -0.41 -11.40 12.84
C LEU A 231 -1.47 -10.37 12.39
N GLY A 232 -1.12 -9.10 12.38
CA GLY A 232 -2.01 -8.04 11.91
C GLY A 232 -2.42 -8.17 10.45
N TYR A 233 -1.59 -8.81 9.62
CA TYR A 233 -1.88 -8.95 8.18
C TYR A 233 -3.06 -9.85 7.85
N PHE A 234 -3.49 -10.72 8.77
CA PHE A 234 -4.75 -11.47 8.62
C PHE A 234 -5.95 -10.52 8.57
N PHE A 235 -5.91 -9.42 9.31
CA PHE A 235 -6.96 -8.39 9.31
C PHE A 235 -6.67 -7.31 8.25
N ALA A 236 -5.42 -6.88 8.13
CA ALA A 236 -5.01 -5.83 7.20
C ALA A 236 -5.33 -6.20 5.75
N GLY A 237 -5.08 -7.44 5.33
CA GLY A 237 -5.42 -7.94 4.00
C GLY A 237 -6.91 -7.78 3.70
N PHE A 238 -7.78 -8.17 4.62
CA PHE A 238 -9.22 -7.97 4.50
C PHE A 238 -9.59 -6.49 4.42
N ASN A 239 -9.04 -5.65 5.31
CA ASN A 239 -9.33 -4.21 5.36
C ASN A 239 -8.93 -3.49 4.07
N ILE A 240 -7.76 -3.83 3.48
CA ILE A 240 -7.28 -3.27 2.21
C ILE A 240 -8.23 -3.65 1.05
N VAL A 241 -8.57 -4.93 0.94
CA VAL A 241 -9.48 -5.42 -0.10
C VAL A 241 -10.87 -4.81 0.05
N ALA A 242 -11.39 -4.73 1.27
CA ALA A 242 -12.71 -4.17 1.53
C ALA A 242 -12.76 -2.66 1.28
N ALA A 243 -11.71 -1.90 1.62
CA ALA A 243 -11.61 -0.48 1.29
C ALA A 243 -11.61 -0.26 -0.24
N GLY A 244 -10.85 -1.07 -0.98
CA GLY A 244 -10.84 -1.08 -2.44
C GLY A 244 -12.22 -1.42 -3.04
N TYR A 245 -12.91 -2.41 -2.47
CA TYR A 245 -14.27 -2.77 -2.84
C TYR A 245 -15.26 -1.62 -2.61
N LEU A 246 -15.23 -0.99 -1.43
CA LEU A 246 -16.11 0.14 -1.09
C LEU A 246 -15.90 1.32 -2.05
N GLY A 247 -14.66 1.61 -2.43
CA GLY A 247 -14.36 2.62 -3.46
C GLY A 247 -14.92 2.22 -4.84
N ALA A 248 -14.82 0.96 -5.21
CA ALA A 248 -15.30 0.44 -6.51
C ALA A 248 -16.83 0.40 -6.64
N VAL A 249 -17.58 0.33 -5.53
CA VAL A 249 -19.05 0.37 -5.50
C VAL A 249 -19.62 1.74 -5.14
N ASP A 250 -18.83 2.80 -5.35
CA ASP A 250 -19.24 4.21 -5.12
C ASP A 250 -19.72 4.46 -3.68
N ARG A 251 -18.90 4.01 -2.71
CA ARG A 251 -19.07 4.26 -1.27
C ARG A 251 -17.82 4.91 -0.66
N PRO A 252 -17.47 6.15 -1.11
CA PRO A 252 -16.20 6.78 -0.76
C PRO A 252 -16.08 7.11 0.75
N VAL A 253 -17.19 7.45 1.40
CA VAL A 253 -17.19 7.79 2.83
C VAL A 253 -16.81 6.59 3.67
N GLU A 254 -17.38 5.42 3.38
CA GLU A 254 -17.08 4.18 4.10
C GLU A 254 -15.65 3.67 3.78
N ALA A 255 -15.21 3.83 2.53
CA ALA A 255 -13.82 3.52 2.17
C ALA A 255 -12.84 4.41 2.94
N SER A 256 -13.10 5.72 2.99
CA SER A 256 -12.29 6.68 3.74
C SER A 256 -12.32 6.42 5.25
N ALA A 257 -13.47 6.07 5.81
CA ALA A 257 -13.61 5.72 7.22
C ALA A 257 -12.78 4.48 7.59
N THR A 258 -12.79 3.44 6.73
CA THR A 258 -11.95 2.26 6.89
C THR A 258 -10.46 2.63 6.83
N SER A 259 -10.03 3.40 5.83
CA SER A 259 -8.65 3.83 5.67
C SER A 259 -8.18 4.72 6.84
N LEU A 260 -9.01 5.66 7.29
CA LEU A 260 -8.69 6.55 8.41
C LEU A 260 -8.60 5.79 9.74
N SER A 261 -9.53 4.84 9.97
CA SER A 261 -9.50 4.00 11.16
C SER A 261 -8.18 3.24 11.26
N ARG A 262 -7.83 2.46 10.22
CA ARG A 262 -6.63 1.62 10.23
C ARG A 262 -5.34 2.42 10.27
N GLY A 263 -5.30 3.54 9.56
CA GLY A 263 -4.08 4.27 9.30
C GLY A 263 -3.73 5.34 10.30
N VAL A 264 -4.72 5.88 11.01
CA VAL A 264 -4.49 6.99 11.95
C VAL A 264 -5.16 6.71 13.29
N VAL A 265 -6.48 6.55 13.33
CA VAL A 265 -7.22 6.56 14.60
C VAL A 265 -6.91 5.32 15.43
N ALA A 266 -7.14 4.12 14.88
CA ALA A 266 -6.95 2.89 15.64
C ALA A 266 -5.47 2.62 15.91
N ILE A 267 -4.58 2.86 14.94
CA ILE A 267 -3.15 2.57 15.12
C ILE A 267 -2.51 3.49 16.18
N VAL A 268 -2.83 4.79 16.18
CA VAL A 268 -2.30 5.72 17.18
C VAL A 268 -2.85 5.38 18.55
N ALA A 269 -4.16 5.16 18.67
CA ALA A 269 -4.79 4.81 19.96
C ALA A 269 -4.23 3.49 20.52
N CYS A 270 -4.18 2.43 19.70
CA CYS A 270 -3.63 1.14 20.13
C CYS A 270 -2.14 1.26 20.47
N SER A 271 -1.36 2.01 19.70
CA SER A 271 0.07 2.18 19.97
C SER A 271 0.32 2.87 21.30
N LEU A 272 -0.41 3.93 21.62
CA LEU A 272 -0.28 4.64 22.90
C LEU A 272 -0.74 3.78 24.08
N VAL A 273 -1.92 3.16 23.98
CA VAL A 273 -2.48 2.37 25.07
C VAL A 273 -1.66 1.10 25.32
N LEU A 274 -1.40 0.31 24.28
CA LEU A 274 -0.72 -0.97 24.46
C LEU A 274 0.75 -0.79 24.81
N SER A 275 1.43 0.26 24.31
CA SER A 275 2.80 0.55 24.72
C SER A 275 2.90 0.94 26.19
N ALA A 276 1.92 1.66 26.72
CA ALA A 276 1.85 2.01 28.14
C ALA A 276 1.61 0.81 29.03
N LEU A 277 0.81 -0.18 28.59
CA LEU A 277 0.45 -1.36 29.36
C LEU A 277 1.50 -2.49 29.26
N PHE A 278 2.04 -2.73 28.09
CA PHE A 278 2.90 -3.89 27.79
C PHE A 278 4.28 -3.53 27.26
N GLY A 279 4.66 -2.25 27.30
CA GLY A 279 5.97 -1.78 26.83
C GLY A 279 6.23 -2.17 25.36
N MET A 280 7.40 -2.77 25.12
CA MET A 280 7.87 -3.17 23.77
C MET A 280 6.90 -4.12 23.05
N ASN A 281 6.41 -5.15 23.74
CA ASN A 281 5.46 -6.10 23.17
C ASN A 281 4.12 -5.43 22.84
N GLY A 282 3.73 -4.41 23.62
CA GLY A 282 2.55 -3.60 23.34
C GLY A 282 2.65 -2.81 22.03
N VAL A 283 3.83 -2.28 21.72
CA VAL A 283 4.06 -1.61 20.42
C VAL A 283 3.88 -2.61 19.28
N TRP A 284 4.46 -3.81 19.37
CA TRP A 284 4.29 -4.84 18.33
C TRP A 284 2.83 -5.31 18.19
N ALA A 285 2.11 -5.42 19.29
CA ALA A 285 0.70 -5.82 19.30
C ALA A 285 -0.26 -4.72 18.83
N ALA A 286 0.19 -3.46 18.78
CA ALA A 286 -0.64 -2.33 18.37
C ALA A 286 -1.15 -2.46 16.93
N PHE A 287 -0.32 -2.96 16.00
CA PHE A 287 -0.73 -3.15 14.61
C PHE A 287 -1.82 -4.23 14.47
N PRO A 288 -1.65 -5.47 14.98
CA PRO A 288 -2.72 -6.46 14.96
C PRO A 288 -4.02 -5.98 15.62
N ALA A 289 -3.93 -5.32 16.77
CA ALA A 289 -5.09 -4.82 17.48
C ALA A 289 -5.83 -3.74 16.69
N SER A 290 -5.12 -2.78 16.12
CA SER A 290 -5.71 -1.71 15.30
C SER A 290 -6.38 -2.23 14.04
N GLU A 291 -5.77 -3.20 13.37
CA GLU A 291 -6.34 -3.82 12.18
C GLU A 291 -7.56 -4.70 12.52
N ALA A 292 -7.56 -5.38 13.66
CA ALA A 292 -8.73 -6.13 14.14
C ALA A 292 -9.92 -5.21 14.46
N ILE A 293 -9.68 -4.09 15.16
CA ILE A 293 -10.70 -3.06 15.41
C ILE A 293 -11.26 -2.52 14.11
N THR A 294 -10.38 -2.20 13.16
CA THR A 294 -10.79 -1.73 11.84
C THR A 294 -11.56 -2.80 11.07
N ALA A 295 -11.20 -4.08 11.18
CA ALA A 295 -11.96 -5.15 10.54
C ALA A 295 -13.40 -5.24 11.07
N CYS A 296 -13.61 -5.07 12.37
CA CYS A 296 -14.95 -4.98 12.95
C CYS A 296 -15.74 -3.79 12.40
N LEU A 297 -15.11 -2.60 12.33
CA LEU A 297 -15.71 -1.41 11.73
C LEU A 297 -16.06 -1.66 10.24
N THR A 298 -15.14 -2.22 9.48
CA THR A 298 -15.31 -2.51 8.05
C THR A 298 -16.48 -3.48 7.82
N LEU A 299 -16.57 -4.54 8.63
CA LEU A 299 -17.69 -5.48 8.57
C LEU A 299 -19.04 -4.80 8.88
N PHE A 300 -19.06 -3.90 9.86
CA PHE A 300 -20.25 -3.10 10.18
C PHE A 300 -20.63 -2.20 8.98
N LEU A 301 -19.67 -1.49 8.39
CA LEU A 301 -19.90 -0.63 7.24
C LEU A 301 -20.38 -1.40 6.01
N LEU A 302 -19.85 -2.60 5.75
CA LEU A 302 -20.29 -3.46 4.65
C LEU A 302 -21.75 -3.93 4.79
N LYS A 303 -22.20 -4.17 6.03
CA LYS A 303 -23.59 -4.56 6.33
C LYS A 303 -24.58 -3.39 6.21
N ARG A 304 -24.11 -2.16 6.37
CA ARG A 304 -24.95 -0.97 6.28
C ARG A 304 -25.40 -0.76 4.84
N LYS A 305 -26.73 -0.76 4.60
CA LYS A 305 -27.30 -0.46 3.27
C LYS A 305 -26.91 0.98 2.86
N LYS A 306 -26.63 1.19 1.56
CA LYS A 306 -26.42 2.54 1.01
C LYS A 306 -27.64 3.39 1.38
N ARG A 307 -27.46 4.49 2.10
CA ARG A 307 -28.50 5.51 2.24
C ARG A 307 -28.71 6.08 0.84
N THR A 308 -29.80 5.72 0.20
CA THR A 308 -30.28 6.43 -0.99
C THR A 308 -30.54 7.88 -0.58
N ALA A 309 -29.67 8.77 -1.07
CA ALA A 309 -29.90 10.21 -1.01
C ALA A 309 -30.77 10.61 -2.21
#